data_d183081526e5c625f5ff658eba9e2bc7
#
_entry.id   d183081526e5c625f5ff658eba9e2bc7
#
_cell.length_a   1.000
_cell.length_b   1.000
_cell.length_c   1.000
_cell.angle_alpha   90.00
_cell.angle_beta   90.00
_cell.angle_gamma   90.00
#
_symmetry.space_group_name_H-M   'P 1'
#
loop_
_entity.id
_entity.type
_entity.pdbx_description
1 polymer ?
#
loop_
_entity_poly.entity_id
_entity_poly.type
_entity_poly.pdbx_seq_one_letter_code
_entity_poly.pdbx_strand_id
1 'polypeptide(L)'
;LNEVRLGLAVAVGLGLLITAGILVVGTSLTGEFSFDALGDVLAVELGGWTRIGFGIGLLAAGVSSAVTAPLAAALTARGLFGAPDDARWQASGWRFRSVWLVILIIGVGFGLADIRPTPAILAAQAFNGVLLPLVALFLLAAMNDGALLGENANGPVANAFGLLVVGVATMLGLTALVRAAGTAFGFELPEPGLMLPAFAVVGVFVARAVIRAAGQKALPAT
;
A
#
# COMPACT_ATOMS: atom_id res chain seq x y z
N LEU A 1 -24.07 2.22 2.00
CA LEU A 1 -23.08 1.59 1.09
C LEU A 1 -22.71 2.50 -0.09
N ASN A 2 -23.66 3.21 -0.70
CA ASN A 2 -23.38 4.08 -1.87
C ASN A 2 -22.51 5.30 -1.52
N GLU A 3 -22.71 5.91 -0.36
CA GLU A 3 -21.89 7.04 0.10
C GLU A 3 -20.44 6.64 0.34
N VAL A 4 -20.22 5.47 0.95
CA VAL A 4 -18.86 4.93 1.17
C VAL A 4 -18.17 4.63 -0.16
N ARG A 5 -18.90 4.04 -1.12
CA ARG A 5 -18.36 3.75 -2.46
C ARG A 5 -18.02 5.02 -3.22
N LEU A 6 -18.89 6.03 -3.17
CA LEU A 6 -18.65 7.30 -3.81
C LEU A 6 -17.46 8.03 -3.18
N GLY A 7 -17.40 8.11 -1.84
CA GLY A 7 -16.28 8.72 -1.13
C GLY A 7 -14.94 8.04 -1.47
N LEU A 8 -14.92 6.71 -1.51
CA LEU A 8 -13.73 5.94 -1.87
C LEU A 8 -13.34 6.17 -3.35
N ALA A 9 -14.30 6.16 -4.28
CA ALA A 9 -14.04 6.39 -5.70
C ALA A 9 -13.47 7.80 -5.95
N VAL A 10 -14.02 8.82 -5.29
CA VAL A 10 -13.51 10.21 -5.37
C VAL A 10 -12.11 10.31 -4.79
N ALA A 11 -11.86 9.74 -3.59
CA ALA A 11 -10.56 9.79 -2.95
C ALA A 11 -9.47 9.08 -3.79
N VAL A 12 -9.78 7.89 -4.32
CA VAL A 12 -8.86 7.13 -5.17
C VAL A 12 -8.64 7.86 -6.51
N GLY A 13 -9.71 8.38 -7.12
CA GLY A 13 -9.63 9.13 -8.39
C GLY A 13 -8.76 10.37 -8.27
N LEU A 14 -8.95 11.18 -7.23
CA LEU A 14 -8.10 12.34 -6.96
C LEU A 14 -6.65 11.93 -6.67
N GLY A 15 -6.43 10.87 -5.91
CA GLY A 15 -5.10 10.33 -5.64
C GLY A 15 -4.39 9.89 -6.93
N LEU A 16 -5.09 9.25 -7.86
CA LEU A 16 -4.55 8.86 -9.16
C LEU A 16 -4.17 10.06 -10.02
N LEU A 17 -4.98 11.12 -10.05
CA LEU A 17 -4.70 12.36 -10.78
C LEU A 17 -3.44 13.04 -10.22
N ILE A 18 -3.33 13.15 -8.91
CA ILE A 18 -2.14 13.72 -8.24
C ILE A 18 -0.90 12.89 -8.57
N THR A 19 -0.99 11.57 -8.46
CA THR A 19 0.12 10.65 -8.78
C THR A 19 0.55 10.79 -10.25
N ALA A 20 -0.40 10.85 -11.17
CA ALA A 20 -0.10 11.06 -12.59
C ALA A 20 0.60 12.41 -12.83
N GLY A 21 0.13 13.48 -12.17
CA GLY A 21 0.78 14.80 -12.24
C GLY A 21 2.22 14.76 -11.73
N ILE A 22 2.47 14.12 -10.59
CA ILE A 22 3.82 13.96 -10.03
C ILE A 22 4.72 13.16 -10.98
N LEU A 23 4.21 12.10 -11.59
CA LEU A 23 4.97 11.30 -12.56
C LEU A 23 5.37 12.13 -13.79
N VAL A 24 4.45 12.95 -14.32
CA VAL A 24 4.73 13.84 -15.46
C VAL A 24 5.83 14.84 -15.09
N VAL A 25 5.69 15.52 -13.96
CA VAL A 25 6.72 16.48 -13.48
C VAL A 25 8.04 15.78 -13.20
N GLY A 26 7.99 14.55 -12.68
CA GLY A 26 9.17 13.72 -12.41
C GLY A 26 9.99 13.40 -13.68
N THR A 27 9.40 13.40 -14.86
CA THR A 27 10.13 13.19 -16.11
C THR A 27 11.04 14.36 -16.48
N SER A 28 10.79 15.54 -15.94
CA SER A 28 11.61 16.75 -16.15
C SER A 28 12.77 16.86 -15.16
N LEU A 29 12.86 15.95 -14.17
CA LEU A 29 13.97 15.92 -13.22
C LEU A 29 15.23 15.38 -13.90
N THR A 30 16.30 16.15 -13.81
CA THR A 30 17.66 15.76 -14.24
C THR A 30 18.53 15.52 -13.01
N GLY A 31 19.08 14.30 -12.86
CA GLY A 31 19.95 13.94 -11.74
C GLY A 31 19.23 13.15 -10.62
N GLU A 32 19.82 13.19 -9.41
CA GLU A 32 19.24 12.46 -8.26
C GLU A 32 17.95 13.12 -7.78
N PHE A 33 16.97 12.27 -7.43
CA PHE A 33 15.71 12.73 -6.88
C PHE A 33 15.90 13.40 -5.51
N SER A 34 15.38 14.62 -5.38
CA SER A 34 15.17 15.28 -4.10
C SER A 34 13.86 16.08 -4.11
N PHE A 35 13.30 16.32 -2.93
CA PHE A 35 12.09 17.14 -2.82
C PHE A 35 12.34 18.59 -3.22
N ASP A 36 13.56 19.11 -2.97
CA ASP A 36 13.97 20.45 -3.42
C ASP A 36 14.02 20.53 -4.93
N ALA A 37 14.67 19.57 -5.61
CA ALA A 37 14.73 19.52 -7.07
C ALA A 37 13.33 19.46 -7.69
N LEU A 38 12.40 18.69 -7.09
CA LEU A 38 11.01 18.64 -7.55
C LEU A 38 10.31 20.00 -7.35
N GLY A 39 10.53 20.66 -6.23
CA GLY A 39 10.04 22.01 -5.96
C GLY A 39 10.55 23.04 -6.94
N ASP A 40 11.81 22.93 -7.34
CA ASP A 40 12.44 23.84 -8.31
C ASP A 40 11.89 23.63 -9.73
N VAL A 41 11.70 22.38 -10.16
CA VAL A 41 11.04 22.08 -11.46
C VAL A 41 9.63 22.66 -11.48
N LEU A 42 8.86 22.46 -10.42
CA LEU A 42 7.51 23.03 -10.31
C LEU A 42 7.52 24.57 -10.38
N ALA A 43 8.53 25.20 -9.75
CA ALA A 43 8.65 26.66 -9.76
C ALA A 43 9.02 27.20 -11.14
N VAL A 44 9.81 26.48 -11.92
CA VAL A 44 10.16 26.84 -13.31
C VAL A 44 8.96 26.71 -14.24
N GLU A 45 8.21 25.60 -14.13
CA GLU A 45 7.09 25.31 -15.04
C GLU A 45 5.80 26.09 -14.71
N LEU A 46 5.51 26.27 -13.43
CA LEU A 46 4.23 26.82 -12.96
C LEU A 46 4.34 28.12 -12.19
N GLY A 47 5.57 28.62 -11.97
CA GLY A 47 5.85 29.85 -11.25
C GLY A 47 6.25 29.65 -9.78
N GLY A 48 6.99 30.63 -9.22
CA GLY A 48 7.64 30.52 -7.91
C GLY A 48 6.72 30.25 -6.70
N TRP A 49 5.44 30.57 -6.80
CA TRP A 49 4.45 30.28 -5.75
C TRP A 49 4.24 28.77 -5.50
N THR A 50 4.50 27.96 -6.53
CA THR A 50 4.31 26.49 -6.45
C THR A 50 5.28 25.82 -5.51
N ARG A 51 6.48 26.38 -5.31
CA ARG A 51 7.44 25.87 -4.32
C ARG A 51 6.88 25.96 -2.90
N ILE A 52 6.21 27.07 -2.56
CA ILE A 52 5.57 27.26 -1.26
C ILE A 52 4.35 26.30 -1.16
N GLY A 53 3.51 26.22 -2.18
CA GLY A 53 2.36 25.34 -2.23
C GLY A 53 2.78 23.86 -2.07
N PHE A 54 3.85 23.45 -2.73
CA PHE A 54 4.41 22.10 -2.60
C PHE A 54 4.91 21.81 -1.19
N GLY A 55 5.64 22.77 -0.58
CA GLY A 55 6.11 22.64 0.81
C GLY A 55 4.96 22.52 1.81
N ILE A 56 3.90 23.32 1.66
CA ILE A 56 2.68 23.22 2.49
C ILE A 56 2.00 21.85 2.28
N GLY A 57 1.93 21.37 1.03
CA GLY A 57 1.37 20.05 0.72
C GLY A 57 2.15 18.92 1.38
N LEU A 58 3.49 18.95 1.33
CA LEU A 58 4.35 17.98 2.01
C LEU A 58 4.17 18.03 3.53
N LEU A 59 4.10 19.22 4.11
CA LEU A 59 3.84 19.38 5.55
C LEU A 59 2.48 18.79 5.94
N ALA A 60 1.43 19.10 5.19
CA ALA A 60 0.09 18.59 5.44
C ALA A 60 0.02 17.05 5.33
N ALA A 61 0.68 16.47 4.31
CA ALA A 61 0.79 15.02 4.14
C ALA A 61 1.56 14.37 5.30
N GLY A 62 2.67 14.99 5.73
CA GLY A 62 3.47 14.53 6.86
C GLY A 62 2.69 14.53 8.17
N VAL A 63 1.98 15.62 8.49
CA VAL A 63 1.15 15.73 9.69
C VAL A 63 0.01 14.70 9.67
N SER A 64 -0.69 14.55 8.54
CA SER A 64 -1.75 13.55 8.39
C SER A 64 -1.21 12.14 8.62
N SER A 65 -0.08 11.79 8.03
CA SER A 65 0.54 10.47 8.16
C SER A 65 1.07 10.21 9.57
N ALA A 66 1.61 11.23 10.24
CA ALA A 66 2.08 11.13 11.63
C ALA A 66 0.97 10.80 12.63
N VAL A 67 -0.29 11.12 12.30
CA VAL A 67 -1.46 10.74 13.12
C VAL A 67 -2.03 9.40 12.69
N THR A 68 -2.23 9.21 11.40
CA THR A 68 -2.97 8.05 10.88
C THR A 68 -2.17 6.74 10.94
N ALA A 69 -0.87 6.76 10.69
CA ALA A 69 -0.06 5.55 10.70
C ALA A 69 0.07 4.92 12.10
N PRO A 70 0.40 5.68 13.17
CA PRO A 70 0.39 5.14 14.53
C PRO A 70 -1.00 4.64 14.96
N LEU A 71 -2.06 5.36 14.59
CA LEU A 71 -3.43 4.98 14.91
C LEU A 71 -3.82 3.67 14.22
N ALA A 72 -3.50 3.51 12.94
CA ALA A 72 -3.76 2.28 12.19
C ALA A 72 -3.03 1.07 12.81
N ALA A 73 -1.77 1.26 13.21
CA ALA A 73 -1.01 0.21 13.88
C ALA A 73 -1.59 -0.18 15.24
N ALA A 74 -2.03 0.80 16.04
CA ALA A 74 -2.67 0.54 17.33
C ALA A 74 -4.02 -0.18 17.17
N LEU A 75 -4.81 0.17 16.16
CA LEU A 75 -6.06 -0.52 15.82
C LEU A 75 -5.81 -1.96 15.36
N THR A 76 -4.78 -2.16 14.53
CA THR A 76 -4.37 -3.50 14.08
C THR A 76 -3.90 -4.37 15.26
N ALA A 77 -3.05 -3.81 16.12
CA ALA A 77 -2.59 -4.51 17.32
C ALA A 77 -3.75 -4.86 18.27
N ARG A 78 -4.73 -3.97 18.42
CA ARG A 78 -5.97 -4.25 19.14
C ARG A 78 -6.74 -5.40 18.51
N GLY A 79 -6.87 -5.44 17.19
CA GLY A 79 -7.58 -6.52 16.48
C GLY A 79 -6.89 -7.88 16.62
N LEU A 80 -5.55 -7.89 16.71
CA LEU A 80 -4.76 -9.13 16.81
C LEU A 80 -4.62 -9.65 18.24
N PHE A 81 -4.47 -8.74 19.23
CA PHE A 81 -4.08 -9.09 20.59
C PHE A 81 -5.13 -8.71 21.64
N GLY A 82 -6.16 -7.94 21.25
CA GLY A 82 -7.21 -7.47 22.16
C GLY A 82 -8.37 -8.47 22.26
N ALA A 83 -8.81 -8.77 23.49
CA ALA A 83 -10.11 -9.38 23.69
C ALA A 83 -11.22 -8.30 23.62
N PRO A 84 -12.47 -8.66 23.29
CA PRO A 84 -13.56 -7.69 23.13
C PRO A 84 -13.76 -6.77 24.35
N ASP A 85 -13.55 -7.28 25.56
CA ASP A 85 -13.79 -6.58 26.83
C ASP A 85 -12.49 -6.12 27.54
N ASP A 86 -11.32 -6.25 26.89
CA ASP A 86 -10.06 -5.84 27.51
C ASP A 86 -9.90 -4.30 27.48
N ALA A 87 -10.17 -3.67 28.62
CA ALA A 87 -10.05 -2.22 28.81
C ALA A 87 -8.66 -1.67 28.46
N ARG A 88 -7.61 -2.51 28.54
CA ARG A 88 -6.22 -2.13 28.20
C ARG A 88 -6.03 -1.85 26.71
N TRP A 89 -6.87 -2.44 25.87
CA TRP A 89 -6.88 -2.25 24.40
C TRP A 89 -7.93 -1.26 23.89
N GLN A 90 -8.72 -0.65 24.79
CA GLN A 90 -9.55 0.48 24.41
C GLN A 90 -8.70 1.70 24.03
N ALA A 91 -9.27 2.68 23.31
CA ALA A 91 -8.54 3.86 22.85
C ALA A 91 -7.90 4.67 24.01
N SER A 92 -8.49 4.60 25.21
CA SER A 92 -7.95 5.18 26.46
C SER A 92 -6.96 4.25 27.18
N GLY A 93 -6.89 2.97 26.78
CA GLY A 93 -6.08 1.94 27.43
C GLY A 93 -4.60 2.12 27.19
N TRP A 94 -3.78 1.70 28.16
CA TRP A 94 -2.33 1.90 28.10
C TRP A 94 -1.65 1.11 26.97
N ARG A 95 -2.13 -0.11 26.63
CA ARG A 95 -1.56 -0.92 25.53
C ARG A 95 -1.80 -0.28 24.17
N PHE A 96 -3.01 0.23 23.94
CA PHE A 96 -3.33 0.96 22.72
C PHE A 96 -2.45 2.20 22.57
N ARG A 97 -2.35 2.99 23.64
CA ARG A 97 -1.53 4.20 23.66
C ARG A 97 -0.04 3.91 23.51
N SER A 98 0.47 2.82 24.10
CA SER A 98 1.89 2.48 23.98
C SER A 98 2.26 2.11 22.55
N VAL A 99 1.44 1.34 21.83
CA VAL A 99 1.70 1.05 20.42
C VAL A 99 1.72 2.32 19.59
N TRP A 100 0.71 3.17 19.77
CA TRP A 100 0.64 4.45 19.08
C TRP A 100 1.85 5.35 19.37
N LEU A 101 2.22 5.46 20.64
CA LEU A 101 3.32 6.31 21.09
C LEU A 101 4.68 5.82 20.59
N VAL A 102 4.92 4.49 20.63
CA VAL A 102 6.18 3.90 20.17
C VAL A 102 6.40 4.19 18.69
N ILE A 103 5.38 4.04 17.86
CA ILE A 103 5.49 4.31 16.42
C ILE A 103 5.73 5.81 16.17
N LEU A 104 5.04 6.67 16.90
CA LEU A 104 5.25 8.12 16.82
C LEU A 104 6.68 8.51 17.23
N ILE A 105 7.19 7.95 18.33
CA ILE A 105 8.56 8.23 18.80
C ILE A 105 9.59 7.74 17.77
N ILE A 106 9.40 6.58 17.18
CA ILE A 106 10.28 6.07 16.11
C ILE A 106 10.27 7.05 14.94
N GLY A 107 9.10 7.50 14.48
CA GLY A 107 8.98 8.47 13.38
C GLY A 107 9.66 9.81 13.69
N VAL A 108 9.45 10.34 14.89
CA VAL A 108 10.13 11.58 15.37
C VAL A 108 11.65 11.36 15.46
N GLY A 109 12.08 10.19 15.95
CA GLY A 109 13.51 9.83 16.02
C GLY A 109 14.18 9.81 14.65
N PHE A 110 13.52 9.28 13.62
CA PHE A 110 14.00 9.35 12.24
C PHE A 110 14.15 10.78 11.74
N GLY A 111 13.18 11.65 12.03
CA GLY A 111 13.24 13.07 11.67
C GLY A 111 14.36 13.83 12.38
N LEU A 112 14.57 13.56 13.67
CA LEU A 112 15.63 14.21 14.46
C LEU A 112 17.03 13.71 14.13
N ALA A 113 17.15 12.47 13.65
CA ALA A 113 18.43 11.88 13.25
C ALA A 113 18.89 12.32 11.85
N ASP A 114 18.15 13.23 11.20
CA ASP A 114 18.44 13.74 9.84
C ASP A 114 18.66 12.62 8.81
N ILE A 115 17.92 11.51 8.99
CA ILE A 115 17.99 10.37 8.08
C ILE A 115 17.27 10.76 6.78
N ARG A 116 17.98 10.64 5.65
CA ARG A 116 17.38 10.92 4.34
C ARG A 116 16.13 10.08 4.14
N PRO A 117 14.97 10.69 3.81
CA PRO A 117 13.71 9.98 3.72
C PRO A 117 13.66 8.99 2.55
N THR A 118 14.38 9.25 1.46
CA THR A 118 14.35 8.43 0.25
C THR A 118 14.72 6.96 0.48
N PRO A 119 15.82 6.59 1.15
CA PRO A 119 16.13 5.20 1.45
C PRO A 119 15.07 4.51 2.32
N ALA A 120 14.53 5.23 3.31
CA ALA A 120 13.47 4.69 4.17
C ALA A 120 12.18 4.42 3.39
N ILE A 121 11.80 5.31 2.48
CA ILE A 121 10.65 5.14 1.58
C ILE A 121 10.87 3.93 0.67
N LEU A 122 12.05 3.79 0.07
CA LEU A 122 12.38 2.65 -0.80
C LEU A 122 12.32 1.33 -0.06
N ALA A 123 12.84 1.27 1.17
CA ALA A 123 12.74 0.09 2.02
C ALA A 123 11.27 -0.24 2.36
N ALA A 124 10.47 0.75 2.75
CA ALA A 124 9.04 0.58 3.01
C ALA A 124 8.30 0.08 1.77
N GLN A 125 8.61 0.59 0.58
CA GLN A 125 8.02 0.13 -0.68
C GLN A 125 8.41 -1.31 -1.01
N ALA A 126 9.64 -1.74 -0.72
CA ALA A 126 10.04 -3.13 -0.88
C ALA A 126 9.23 -4.07 0.02
N PHE A 127 9.01 -3.72 1.28
CA PHE A 127 8.12 -4.46 2.19
C PHE A 127 6.67 -4.50 1.67
N ASN A 128 6.13 -3.37 1.24
CA ASN A 128 4.79 -3.30 0.66
C ASN A 128 4.67 -4.18 -0.59
N GLY A 129 5.72 -4.23 -1.42
CA GLY A 129 5.77 -5.09 -2.59
C GLY A 129 5.58 -6.58 -2.27
N VAL A 130 6.06 -7.04 -1.11
CA VAL A 130 5.86 -8.42 -0.63
C VAL A 130 4.48 -8.60 0.01
N LEU A 131 4.05 -7.64 0.83
CA LEU A 131 2.80 -7.76 1.59
C LEU A 131 1.56 -7.57 0.71
N LEU A 132 1.61 -6.70 -0.30
CA LEU A 132 0.46 -6.36 -1.12
C LEU A 132 -0.17 -7.57 -1.84
N PRO A 133 0.59 -8.46 -2.50
CA PRO A 133 0.03 -9.67 -3.09
C PRO A 133 -0.63 -10.60 -2.07
N LEU A 134 -0.03 -10.74 -0.88
CA LEU A 134 -0.57 -11.58 0.19
C LEU A 134 -1.91 -11.04 0.71
N VAL A 135 -1.99 -9.73 0.95
CA VAL A 135 -3.24 -9.08 1.38
C VAL A 135 -4.29 -9.17 0.29
N ALA A 136 -3.93 -8.95 -0.96
CA ALA A 136 -4.85 -9.05 -2.10
C ALA A 136 -5.40 -10.47 -2.26
N LEU A 137 -4.57 -11.50 -2.10
CA LEU A 137 -4.98 -12.91 -2.12
C LEU A 137 -5.90 -13.25 -0.96
N PHE A 138 -5.58 -12.78 0.25
CA PHE A 138 -6.42 -12.99 1.43
C PHE A 138 -7.80 -12.34 1.27
N LEU A 139 -7.84 -11.10 0.80
CA LEU A 139 -9.10 -10.41 0.52
C LEU A 139 -9.90 -11.14 -0.55
N LEU A 140 -9.26 -11.59 -1.62
CA LEU A 140 -9.92 -12.35 -2.68
C LEU A 140 -10.50 -13.67 -2.14
N ALA A 141 -9.78 -14.36 -1.24
CA ALA A 141 -10.28 -15.55 -0.57
C ALA A 141 -11.52 -15.24 0.29
N ALA A 142 -11.43 -14.23 1.15
CA ALA A 142 -12.51 -13.83 2.04
C ALA A 142 -13.76 -13.39 1.26
N MET A 143 -13.59 -12.68 0.15
CA MET A 143 -14.70 -12.22 -0.69
C MET A 143 -15.35 -13.33 -1.53
N ASN A 144 -14.74 -14.50 -1.62
CA ASN A 144 -15.30 -15.68 -2.26
C ASN A 144 -15.83 -16.72 -1.26
N ASP A 145 -15.70 -16.44 0.04
CA ASP A 145 -16.19 -17.34 1.07
C ASP A 145 -17.69 -17.11 1.29
N GLY A 146 -18.51 -18.04 0.79
CA GLY A 146 -19.96 -18.00 0.93
C GLY A 146 -20.44 -18.16 2.38
N ALA A 147 -19.62 -18.76 3.28
CA ALA A 147 -19.97 -18.84 4.70
C ALA A 147 -19.85 -17.48 5.41
N LEU A 148 -18.95 -16.60 4.93
CA LEU A 148 -18.77 -15.24 5.46
C LEU A 148 -19.74 -14.24 4.84
N LEU A 149 -19.97 -14.30 3.52
CA LEU A 149 -20.66 -13.25 2.76
C LEU A 149 -22.01 -13.67 2.20
N GLY A 150 -22.35 -14.96 2.24
CA GLY A 150 -23.61 -15.47 1.71
C GLY A 150 -23.84 -15.03 0.26
N GLU A 151 -24.99 -14.43 -0.01
CA GLU A 151 -25.36 -13.92 -1.35
C GLU A 151 -24.49 -12.73 -1.83
N ASN A 152 -23.73 -12.09 -0.93
CA ASN A 152 -22.83 -10.99 -1.27
C ASN A 152 -21.42 -11.45 -1.65
N ALA A 153 -21.18 -12.76 -1.77
CA ALA A 153 -19.93 -13.28 -2.28
C ALA A 153 -19.66 -12.80 -3.72
N ASN A 154 -18.39 -12.72 -4.09
CA ASN A 154 -17.99 -12.21 -5.38
C ASN A 154 -18.59 -12.99 -6.56
N GLY A 155 -19.22 -12.25 -7.48
CA GLY A 155 -19.62 -12.78 -8.77
C GLY A 155 -18.44 -12.85 -9.77
N PRO A 156 -18.67 -13.40 -10.98
CA PRO A 156 -17.62 -13.62 -11.98
C PRO A 156 -16.92 -12.33 -12.42
N VAL A 157 -17.62 -11.20 -12.51
CA VAL A 157 -17.05 -9.91 -12.89
C VAL A 157 -16.12 -9.38 -11.79
N ALA A 158 -16.57 -9.42 -10.52
CA ALA A 158 -15.75 -9.02 -9.39
C ALA A 158 -14.48 -9.89 -9.26
N ASN A 159 -14.60 -11.18 -9.52
CA ASN A 159 -13.48 -12.11 -9.55
C ASN A 159 -12.50 -11.83 -10.70
N ALA A 160 -12.98 -11.42 -11.88
CA ALA A 160 -12.10 -11.02 -12.98
C ALA A 160 -11.25 -9.79 -12.60
N PHE A 161 -11.86 -8.78 -11.97
CA PHE A 161 -11.12 -7.65 -11.41
C PHE A 161 -10.16 -8.06 -10.28
N GLY A 162 -10.58 -8.96 -9.40
CA GLY A 162 -9.72 -9.51 -8.35
C GLY A 162 -8.49 -10.23 -8.92
N LEU A 163 -8.65 -11.03 -9.97
CA LEU A 163 -7.54 -11.67 -10.68
C LEU A 163 -6.58 -10.66 -11.29
N LEU A 164 -7.10 -9.59 -11.89
CA LEU A 164 -6.28 -8.51 -12.44
C LEU A 164 -5.47 -7.83 -11.33
N VAL A 165 -6.12 -7.46 -10.23
CA VAL A 165 -5.46 -6.79 -9.09
C VAL A 165 -4.36 -7.67 -8.50
N VAL A 166 -4.65 -8.94 -8.23
CA VAL A 166 -3.65 -9.89 -7.69
C VAL A 166 -2.52 -10.11 -8.70
N GLY A 167 -2.83 -10.24 -9.99
CA GLY A 167 -1.82 -10.38 -11.03
C GLY A 167 -0.84 -9.20 -11.05
N VAL A 168 -1.37 -7.97 -11.07
CA VAL A 168 -0.56 -6.75 -11.05
C VAL A 168 0.21 -6.62 -9.73
N ALA A 169 -0.43 -6.85 -8.59
CA ALA A 169 0.24 -6.79 -7.29
C ALA A 169 1.39 -7.78 -7.19
N THR A 170 1.19 -9.03 -7.67
CA THR A 170 2.24 -10.07 -7.68
C THR A 170 3.37 -9.70 -8.64
N MET A 171 3.04 -9.19 -9.82
CA MET A 171 4.03 -8.71 -10.78
C MET A 171 4.93 -7.63 -10.17
N LEU A 172 4.33 -6.60 -9.58
CA LEU A 172 5.07 -5.49 -8.96
C LEU A 172 5.86 -5.96 -7.74
N GLY A 173 5.24 -6.76 -6.88
CA GLY A 173 5.86 -7.25 -5.65
C GLY A 173 7.06 -8.16 -5.91
N LEU A 174 6.92 -9.15 -6.76
CA LEU A 174 8.02 -10.05 -7.11
C LEU A 174 9.15 -9.31 -7.86
N THR A 175 8.80 -8.36 -8.72
CA THR A 175 9.82 -7.53 -9.40
C THR A 175 10.61 -6.69 -8.38
N ALA A 176 9.93 -6.06 -7.42
CA ALA A 176 10.58 -5.28 -6.37
C ALA A 176 11.50 -6.17 -5.51
N LEU A 177 11.03 -7.38 -5.14
CA LEU A 177 11.80 -8.34 -4.36
C LEU A 177 13.07 -8.82 -5.10
N VAL A 178 12.91 -9.19 -6.38
CA VAL A 178 14.04 -9.66 -7.20
C VAL A 178 15.07 -8.54 -7.41
N ARG A 179 14.62 -7.30 -7.63
CA ARG A 179 15.51 -6.14 -7.72
C ARG A 179 16.25 -5.88 -6.42
N ALA A 180 15.55 -5.90 -5.28
CA ALA A 180 16.19 -5.72 -3.98
C ALA A 180 17.23 -6.83 -3.70
N ALA A 181 16.92 -8.08 -4.03
CA ALA A 181 17.84 -9.20 -3.92
C ALA A 181 19.05 -9.05 -4.86
N GLY A 182 18.85 -8.65 -6.12
CA GLY A 182 19.94 -8.40 -7.07
C GLY A 182 20.91 -7.34 -6.57
N THR A 183 20.37 -6.24 -6.01
CA THR A 183 21.18 -5.18 -5.42
C THR A 183 21.94 -5.66 -4.17
N ALA A 184 21.30 -6.49 -3.32
CA ALA A 184 21.90 -6.97 -2.07
C ALA A 184 22.98 -8.04 -2.32
N PHE A 185 22.78 -8.91 -3.30
CA PHE A 185 23.64 -10.07 -3.56
C PHE A 185 24.53 -9.92 -4.81
N GLY A 186 24.42 -8.82 -5.54
CA GLY A 186 25.29 -8.50 -6.67
C GLY A 186 25.08 -9.37 -7.92
N PHE A 187 23.86 -9.92 -8.15
CA PHE A 187 23.59 -10.66 -9.38
C PHE A 187 22.85 -9.80 -10.43
N GLU A 188 23.15 -10.08 -11.69
CA GLU A 188 22.47 -9.41 -12.81
C GLU A 188 21.02 -9.89 -12.91
N LEU A 189 20.13 -8.92 -13.11
CA LEU A 189 18.70 -9.18 -13.22
C LEU A 189 18.34 -9.53 -14.65
N PRO A 190 17.43 -10.49 -14.89
CA PRO A 190 16.82 -10.69 -16.19
C PRO A 190 16.13 -9.41 -16.68
N GLU A 191 16.01 -9.27 -17.98
CA GLU A 191 15.31 -8.10 -18.54
C GLU A 191 13.90 -7.95 -17.99
N PRO A 192 13.48 -6.73 -17.63
CA PRO A 192 12.14 -6.48 -17.08
C PRO A 192 11.01 -6.99 -17.98
N GLY A 193 11.23 -6.98 -19.29
CA GLY A 193 10.26 -7.45 -20.28
C GLY A 193 9.90 -8.94 -20.15
N LEU A 194 10.80 -9.75 -19.60
CA LEU A 194 10.56 -11.19 -19.37
C LEU A 194 9.99 -11.45 -17.96
N MET A 195 10.46 -10.72 -16.96
CA MET A 195 10.01 -10.92 -15.59
C MET A 195 8.56 -10.48 -15.34
N LEU A 196 8.17 -9.34 -15.88
CA LEU A 196 6.86 -8.75 -15.61
C LEU A 196 5.70 -9.69 -16.04
N PRO A 197 5.64 -10.22 -17.27
CA PRO A 197 4.56 -11.10 -17.67
C PRO A 197 4.59 -12.45 -16.92
N ALA A 198 5.78 -12.99 -16.63
CA ALA A 198 5.89 -14.25 -15.89
C ALA A 198 5.29 -14.12 -14.46
N PHE A 199 5.61 -13.05 -13.74
CA PHE A 199 5.08 -12.81 -12.40
C PHE A 199 3.58 -12.50 -12.40
N ALA A 200 3.07 -11.81 -13.43
CA ALA A 200 1.63 -11.59 -13.59
C ALA A 200 0.89 -12.93 -13.79
N VAL A 201 1.42 -13.83 -14.61
CA VAL A 201 0.84 -15.17 -14.83
C VAL A 201 0.83 -15.99 -13.54
N VAL A 202 1.91 -15.98 -12.76
CA VAL A 202 1.97 -16.64 -11.44
C VAL A 202 0.89 -16.09 -10.53
N GLY A 203 0.74 -14.76 -10.43
CA GLY A 203 -0.27 -14.13 -9.60
C GLY A 203 -1.69 -14.52 -9.99
N VAL A 204 -2.01 -14.53 -11.28
CA VAL A 204 -3.32 -14.94 -11.79
C VAL A 204 -3.58 -16.43 -11.51
N PHE A 205 -2.56 -17.29 -11.66
CA PHE A 205 -2.70 -18.73 -11.40
C PHE A 205 -2.98 -19.02 -9.93
N VAL A 206 -2.23 -18.38 -9.02
CA VAL A 206 -2.43 -18.48 -7.57
C VAL A 206 -3.81 -17.95 -7.17
N ALA A 207 -4.20 -16.78 -7.70
CA ALA A 207 -5.51 -16.20 -7.42
C ALA A 207 -6.67 -17.10 -7.87
N ARG A 208 -6.57 -17.74 -9.04
CA ARG A 208 -7.54 -18.74 -9.50
C ARG A 208 -7.64 -19.94 -8.58
N ALA A 209 -6.51 -20.44 -8.08
CA ALA A 209 -6.50 -21.54 -7.12
C ALA A 209 -7.20 -21.15 -5.81
N VAL A 210 -6.95 -19.94 -5.31
CA VAL A 210 -7.59 -19.39 -4.11
C VAL A 210 -9.11 -19.25 -4.28
N ILE A 211 -9.58 -18.70 -5.39
CA ILE A 211 -11.02 -18.58 -5.67
C ILE A 211 -11.69 -19.95 -5.67
N ARG A 212 -11.07 -20.95 -6.32
CA ARG A 212 -11.60 -22.32 -6.38
C ARG A 212 -11.68 -22.97 -4.99
N ALA A 213 -10.62 -22.81 -4.19
CA ALA A 213 -10.56 -23.36 -2.84
C ALA A 213 -11.60 -22.71 -1.90
N ALA A 214 -11.81 -21.39 -1.99
CA ALA A 214 -12.81 -20.68 -1.22
C ALA A 214 -14.24 -21.08 -1.61
N GLY A 215 -14.52 -21.22 -2.92
CA GLY A 215 -15.83 -21.64 -3.41
C GLY A 215 -16.20 -23.08 -3.03
N GLN A 216 -15.25 -23.99 -2.88
CA GLN A 216 -15.52 -25.37 -2.46
C GLN A 216 -15.95 -25.49 -0.99
N LYS A 217 -15.54 -24.56 -0.12
CA LYS A 217 -15.99 -24.55 1.30
C LYS A 217 -17.45 -24.14 1.48
N ALA A 218 -18.07 -23.54 0.47
CA ALA A 218 -19.46 -23.08 0.51
C ALA A 218 -20.50 -24.16 0.19
N LEU A 219 -20.07 -25.36 -0.24
CA LEU A 219 -20.99 -26.47 -0.48
C LEU A 219 -21.26 -27.18 0.85
N PRO A 220 -22.53 -27.21 1.36
CA PRO A 220 -22.86 -28.03 2.51
C PRO A 220 -22.54 -29.49 2.18
N ALA A 221 -21.87 -30.18 3.09
CA ALA A 221 -21.77 -31.64 3.03
C ALA A 221 -23.21 -32.21 3.04
N THR A 222 -23.64 -32.74 1.89
CA THR A 222 -24.88 -33.47 1.73
C THR A 222 -24.87 -34.78 2.53
#